data_4ddf42dd353f1de4fcf4936e0e86804f
#
_entry.id   4ddf42dd353f1de4fcf4936e0e86804f
#
_cell.length_a   1.000
_cell.length_b   1.000
_cell.length_c   1.000
_cell.angle_alpha   90.00
_cell.angle_beta   90.00
_cell.angle_gamma   90.00
#
_symmetry.space_group_name_H-M   'P 1'
#
loop_
_entity.id
_entity.type
_entity.pdbx_description
1 polymer ?
#
loop_
_entity_poly.entity_id
_entity_poly.type
_entity_poly.pdbx_seq_one_letter_code
_entity_poly.pdbx_strand_id
1 'polypeptide(L)'
;MRILIIGGNGTIGRPVTDFFSEDNEVIVAGRNSGGVHIDIVDKASIKGGLEQVGQLDAIVCIAGEAKWANFNELTEADYYIGLKSKLMGQVNLVRIGLEYLNPNGSITLSTGILADDPVIKTTSAAMVNGGIHSFVKAVALEMLKGIRVNVVSLGMVEDAYEKYKEYFPGHNPVPMKKAINAYVRSVKGKGNGEIIRVYE
;
A
#
# COMPACT_ATOMS: atom_id res chain seq x y z
N MET A 1 -6.00 -16.56 9.71
CA MET A 1 -5.58 -15.19 10.10
C MET A 1 -6.76 -14.25 9.93
N ARG A 2 -6.78 -13.16 10.68
CA ARG A 2 -7.74 -12.07 10.52
C ARG A 2 -7.04 -10.88 9.87
N ILE A 3 -7.41 -10.55 8.64
CA ILE A 3 -6.68 -9.64 7.76
C ILE A 3 -7.56 -8.46 7.36
N LEU A 4 -7.11 -7.23 7.60
CA LEU A 4 -7.75 -6.03 7.08
C LEU A 4 -7.07 -5.60 5.76
N ILE A 5 -7.84 -5.44 4.69
CA ILE A 5 -7.34 -4.95 3.39
C ILE A 5 -7.99 -3.62 3.05
N ILE A 6 -7.22 -2.54 3.13
CA ILE A 6 -7.67 -1.19 2.77
C ILE A 6 -7.42 -0.98 1.28
N GLY A 7 -8.47 -0.65 0.52
CA GLY A 7 -8.43 -0.60 -0.94
C GLY A 7 -8.65 -1.96 -1.62
N GLY A 8 -9.20 -2.94 -0.89
CA GLY A 8 -9.41 -4.31 -1.36
C GLY A 8 -10.35 -4.48 -2.57
N ASN A 9 -11.11 -3.44 -2.95
CA ASN A 9 -11.97 -3.46 -4.14
C ASN A 9 -11.32 -2.85 -5.40
N GLY A 10 -10.08 -2.36 -5.30
CA GLY A 10 -9.33 -1.79 -6.43
C GLY A 10 -8.77 -2.83 -7.38
N THR A 11 -8.10 -2.37 -8.46
CA THR A 11 -7.50 -3.25 -9.50
C THR A 11 -6.54 -4.28 -8.92
N ILE A 12 -5.66 -3.89 -8.02
CA ILE A 12 -4.73 -4.79 -7.32
C ILE A 12 -5.39 -5.39 -6.09
N GLY A 13 -6.22 -4.61 -5.40
CA GLY A 13 -6.83 -5.00 -4.14
C GLY A 13 -7.75 -6.20 -4.24
N ARG A 14 -8.58 -6.27 -5.30
CA ARG A 14 -9.54 -7.35 -5.49
C ARG A 14 -8.87 -8.72 -5.64
N PRO A 15 -7.92 -8.94 -6.55
CA PRO A 15 -7.21 -10.22 -6.65
C PRO A 15 -6.47 -10.61 -5.37
N VAL A 16 -5.90 -9.63 -4.65
CA VAL A 16 -5.26 -9.88 -3.34
C VAL A 16 -6.29 -10.28 -2.29
N THR A 17 -7.45 -9.61 -2.26
CA THR A 17 -8.56 -9.95 -1.36
C THR A 17 -9.09 -11.36 -1.64
N ASP A 18 -9.36 -11.68 -2.91
CA ASP A 18 -9.88 -12.99 -3.31
C ASP A 18 -8.93 -14.11 -2.86
N PHE A 19 -7.64 -13.95 -3.12
CA PHE A 19 -6.62 -14.92 -2.71
C PHE A 19 -6.58 -15.15 -1.19
N PHE A 20 -6.55 -14.07 -0.41
CA PHE A 20 -6.50 -14.23 1.05
C PHE A 20 -7.81 -14.76 1.65
N SER A 21 -8.95 -14.52 1.00
CA SER A 21 -10.26 -14.97 1.46
C SER A 21 -10.46 -16.49 1.34
N GLU A 22 -9.62 -17.20 0.57
CA GLU A 22 -9.69 -18.66 0.47
C GLU A 22 -9.47 -19.35 1.82
N ASP A 23 -8.53 -18.86 2.63
CA ASP A 23 -8.10 -19.51 3.88
C ASP A 23 -8.14 -18.60 5.12
N ASN A 24 -8.64 -17.38 5.02
CA ASN A 24 -8.59 -16.40 6.12
C ASN A 24 -9.90 -15.62 6.24
N GLU A 25 -10.12 -15.02 7.41
CA GLU A 25 -11.11 -13.98 7.60
C GLU A 25 -10.56 -12.65 7.04
N VAL A 26 -11.11 -12.19 5.92
CA VAL A 26 -10.70 -10.95 5.28
C VAL A 26 -11.77 -9.89 5.46
N ILE A 27 -11.35 -8.74 5.98
CA ILE A 27 -12.18 -7.55 6.12
C ILE A 27 -11.71 -6.53 5.10
N VAL A 28 -12.62 -6.11 4.22
CA VAL A 28 -12.33 -5.09 3.19
C VAL A 28 -12.76 -3.73 3.68
N ALA A 29 -11.85 -2.77 3.64
CA ALA A 29 -12.11 -1.38 3.98
C ALA A 29 -11.73 -0.43 2.83
N GLY A 30 -12.34 0.75 2.83
CA GLY A 30 -12.03 1.81 1.89
C GLY A 30 -12.85 3.05 2.12
N ARG A 31 -12.52 4.12 1.40
CA ARG A 31 -13.21 5.42 1.52
C ARG A 31 -14.66 5.36 1.01
N ASN A 32 -14.90 4.64 -0.08
CA ASN A 32 -16.19 4.59 -0.75
C ASN A 32 -16.70 3.16 -0.98
N SER A 33 -15.98 2.14 -0.53
CA SER A 33 -16.33 0.75 -0.79
C SER A 33 -15.72 -0.18 0.26
N GLY A 34 -16.35 -1.32 0.51
CA GLY A 34 -15.95 -2.28 1.55
C GLY A 34 -16.94 -2.33 2.69
N GLY A 35 -16.77 -3.27 3.60
CA GLY A 35 -17.61 -3.45 4.78
C GLY A 35 -17.29 -2.47 5.92
N VAL A 36 -16.11 -1.82 5.86
CA VAL A 36 -15.64 -0.84 6.86
C VAL A 36 -15.20 0.44 6.15
N HIS A 37 -15.65 1.58 6.68
CA HIS A 37 -15.21 2.87 6.15
C HIS A 37 -13.86 3.27 6.74
N ILE A 38 -12.84 3.40 5.88
CA ILE A 38 -11.52 3.95 6.24
C ILE A 38 -11.05 4.88 5.12
N ASP A 39 -10.99 6.18 5.42
CA ASP A 39 -10.26 7.15 4.62
C ASP A 39 -8.87 7.36 5.24
N ILE A 40 -7.82 6.93 4.55
CA ILE A 40 -6.44 7.03 5.08
C ILE A 40 -5.94 8.46 5.22
N VAL A 41 -6.60 9.44 4.62
CA VAL A 41 -6.26 10.87 4.79
C VAL A 41 -6.71 11.38 6.17
N ASP A 42 -7.75 10.76 6.72
CA ASP A 42 -8.33 11.14 8.02
C ASP A 42 -7.95 10.16 9.14
N LYS A 43 -7.20 10.64 10.11
CA LYS A 43 -6.78 9.84 11.28
C LYS A 43 -7.96 9.36 12.12
N ALA A 44 -9.03 10.15 12.23
CA ALA A 44 -10.23 9.75 12.97
C ALA A 44 -10.95 8.61 12.26
N SER A 45 -11.01 8.65 10.92
CA SER A 45 -11.54 7.56 10.10
C SER A 45 -10.72 6.28 10.23
N ILE A 46 -9.37 6.38 10.21
CA ILE A 46 -8.50 5.22 10.45
C ILE A 46 -8.79 4.60 11.82
N LYS A 47 -8.81 5.44 12.88
CA LYS A 47 -9.04 4.97 14.25
C LYS A 47 -10.40 4.33 14.41
N GLY A 48 -11.47 4.99 13.96
CA GLY A 48 -12.84 4.48 14.06
C GLY A 48 -13.04 3.16 13.29
N GLY A 49 -12.45 3.04 12.10
CA GLY A 49 -12.49 1.79 11.34
C GLY A 49 -11.73 0.65 12.04
N LEU A 50 -10.58 0.91 12.63
CA LEU A 50 -9.82 -0.09 13.38
C LEU A 50 -10.51 -0.48 14.70
N GLU A 51 -11.14 0.47 15.40
CA GLU A 51 -11.97 0.18 16.58
C GLU A 51 -13.16 -0.74 16.23
N GLN A 52 -13.82 -0.50 15.10
CA GLN A 52 -14.90 -1.37 14.62
C GLN A 52 -14.41 -2.79 14.29
N VAL A 53 -13.22 -2.90 13.70
CA VAL A 53 -12.64 -4.17 13.29
C VAL A 53 -12.07 -4.95 14.49
N GLY A 54 -11.41 -4.29 15.43
CA GLY A 54 -10.72 -4.92 16.57
C GLY A 54 -9.37 -5.54 16.20
N GLN A 55 -8.96 -6.59 16.92
CA GLN A 55 -7.63 -7.22 16.79
C GLN A 55 -7.44 -7.94 15.46
N LEU A 56 -6.24 -7.81 14.89
CA LEU A 56 -5.86 -8.29 13.55
C LEU A 56 -4.51 -9.03 13.58
N ASP A 57 -4.35 -9.95 12.66
CA ASP A 57 -3.05 -10.59 12.39
C ASP A 57 -2.28 -9.85 11.29
N ALA A 58 -2.98 -9.20 10.37
CA ALA A 58 -2.35 -8.40 9.32
C ALA A 58 -3.20 -7.21 8.87
N ILE A 59 -2.52 -6.14 8.48
CA ILE A 59 -3.11 -4.97 7.80
C ILE A 59 -2.41 -4.83 6.45
N VAL A 60 -3.17 -4.76 5.37
CA VAL A 60 -2.67 -4.54 4.00
C VAL A 60 -3.27 -3.26 3.46
N CYS A 61 -2.45 -2.29 3.07
CA CYS A 61 -2.90 -1.04 2.49
C CYS A 61 -2.55 -0.97 1.00
N ILE A 62 -3.58 -1.05 0.16
CA ILE A 62 -3.49 -0.92 -1.31
C ILE A 62 -4.23 0.37 -1.73
N ALA A 63 -4.10 1.40 -0.93
CA ALA A 63 -4.73 2.69 -1.12
C ALA A 63 -3.72 3.84 -1.10
N GLY A 64 -4.16 4.99 -1.59
CA GLY A 64 -3.38 6.22 -1.65
C GLY A 64 -3.17 6.70 -3.09
N GLU A 65 -3.29 8.00 -3.26
CA GLU A 65 -3.21 8.68 -4.54
C GLU A 65 -2.09 9.73 -4.55
N ALA A 66 -1.62 10.10 -5.74
CA ALA A 66 -0.71 11.20 -5.99
C ALA A 66 -1.07 11.82 -7.35
N LYS A 67 -0.82 13.12 -7.52
CA LYS A 67 -1.10 13.83 -8.76
C LYS A 67 -0.07 13.50 -9.83
N TRP A 68 -0.53 13.26 -11.05
CA TRP A 68 0.28 13.11 -12.24
C TRP A 68 0.07 14.32 -13.17
N ALA A 69 1.13 15.05 -13.43
CA ALA A 69 1.16 16.15 -14.38
C ALA A 69 2.61 16.51 -14.74
N ASN A 70 2.84 17.29 -15.78
CA ASN A 70 4.16 17.82 -16.08
C ASN A 70 4.70 18.63 -14.89
N PHE A 71 6.01 18.59 -14.67
CA PHE A 71 6.63 19.24 -13.52
C PHE A 71 6.31 20.74 -13.40
N ASN A 72 6.29 21.45 -14.53
CA ASN A 72 5.99 22.88 -14.59
C ASN A 72 4.50 23.22 -14.42
N GLU A 73 3.62 22.23 -14.45
CA GLU A 73 2.17 22.39 -14.24
C GLU A 73 1.75 22.06 -12.79
N LEU A 74 2.62 21.33 -12.05
CA LEU A 74 2.34 20.95 -10.66
C LEU A 74 2.52 22.15 -9.73
N THR A 75 1.48 22.42 -8.98
CA THR A 75 1.50 23.38 -7.88
C THR A 75 1.92 22.70 -6.57
N GLU A 76 2.30 23.48 -5.55
CA GLU A 76 2.54 22.94 -4.20
C GLU A 76 1.33 22.16 -3.66
N ALA A 77 0.11 22.64 -3.93
CA ALA A 77 -1.11 21.97 -3.53
C ALA A 77 -1.25 20.56 -4.16
N ASP A 78 -0.80 20.38 -5.40
CA ASP A 78 -0.81 19.07 -6.08
C ASP A 78 0.15 18.07 -5.41
N TYR A 79 1.30 18.54 -4.92
CA TYR A 79 2.21 17.68 -4.12
C TYR A 79 1.59 17.27 -2.80
N TYR A 80 0.83 18.17 -2.13
CA TYR A 80 0.13 17.84 -0.89
C TYR A 80 -0.93 16.74 -1.04
N ILE A 81 -1.50 16.53 -2.23
CA ILE A 81 -2.38 15.39 -2.48
C ILE A 81 -1.67 14.08 -2.14
N GLY A 82 -0.50 13.85 -2.73
CA GLY A 82 0.29 12.65 -2.48
C GLY A 82 0.87 12.59 -1.07
N LEU A 83 1.35 13.72 -0.55
CA LEU A 83 1.88 13.80 0.81
C LEU A 83 0.84 13.44 1.87
N LYS A 84 -0.39 13.93 1.76
CA LYS A 84 -1.46 13.65 2.72
C LYS A 84 -2.04 12.25 2.54
N SER A 85 -2.32 11.85 1.30
CA SER A 85 -2.95 10.57 0.98
C SER A 85 -1.92 9.43 1.02
N LYS A 86 -1.05 9.36 0.02
CA LYS A 86 -0.13 8.21 -0.16
C LYS A 86 0.88 8.09 0.96
N LEU A 87 1.59 9.18 1.32
CA LEU A 87 2.66 9.13 2.32
C LEU A 87 2.10 9.14 3.74
N MET A 88 1.50 10.25 4.17
CA MET A 88 1.04 10.38 5.56
C MET A 88 -0.14 9.47 5.89
N GLY A 89 -0.99 9.15 4.90
CA GLY A 89 -2.05 8.18 5.09
C GLY A 89 -1.51 6.81 5.50
N GLN A 90 -0.52 6.30 4.79
CA GLN A 90 0.11 5.01 5.12
C GLN A 90 0.95 5.10 6.41
N VAL A 91 1.66 6.20 6.66
CA VAL A 91 2.36 6.43 7.94
C VAL A 91 1.41 6.43 9.12
N ASN A 92 0.29 7.14 9.03
CA ASN A 92 -0.72 7.19 10.08
C ASN A 92 -1.38 5.83 10.31
N LEU A 93 -1.62 5.08 9.22
CA LEU A 93 -2.13 3.71 9.32
C LEU A 93 -1.18 2.81 10.12
N VAL A 94 0.14 2.89 9.89
CA VAL A 94 1.11 2.15 10.70
C VAL A 94 1.02 2.60 12.16
N ARG A 95 1.09 3.92 12.43
CA ARG A 95 1.09 4.46 13.79
C ARG A 95 -0.12 4.06 14.62
N ILE A 96 -1.31 4.11 14.01
CA ILE A 96 -2.57 3.77 14.70
C ILE A 96 -2.79 2.25 14.68
N GLY A 97 -2.47 1.58 13.57
CA GLY A 97 -2.69 0.15 13.38
C GLY A 97 -1.90 -0.75 14.32
N LEU A 98 -0.73 -0.30 14.83
CA LEU A 98 0.07 -1.06 15.79
C LEU A 98 -0.70 -1.46 17.06
N GLU A 99 -1.65 -0.65 17.52
CA GLU A 99 -2.46 -0.93 18.71
C GLU A 99 -3.46 -2.09 18.49
N TYR A 100 -3.77 -2.38 17.22
CA TYR A 100 -4.76 -3.38 16.82
C TYR A 100 -4.11 -4.66 16.27
N LEU A 101 -2.79 -4.78 16.30
CA LEU A 101 -2.09 -5.98 15.84
C LEU A 101 -1.79 -6.95 16.96
N ASN A 102 -2.07 -8.22 16.71
CA ASN A 102 -1.59 -9.33 17.51
C ASN A 102 -0.05 -9.41 17.49
N PRO A 103 0.60 -9.97 18.51
CA PRO A 103 2.04 -10.29 18.44
C PRO A 103 2.38 -11.10 17.19
N ASN A 104 3.52 -10.81 16.57
CA ASN A 104 3.97 -11.37 15.28
C ASN A 104 3.11 -10.98 14.07
N GLY A 105 2.20 -10.03 14.22
CA GLY A 105 1.40 -9.48 13.13
C GLY A 105 2.23 -8.72 12.10
N SER A 106 1.59 -8.28 11.02
CA SER A 106 2.27 -7.55 9.95
C SER A 106 1.45 -6.39 9.39
N ILE A 107 2.17 -5.34 8.95
CA ILE A 107 1.61 -4.27 8.13
C ILE A 107 2.31 -4.28 6.77
N THR A 108 1.53 -4.35 5.70
CA THR A 108 2.01 -4.27 4.33
C THR A 108 1.52 -2.98 3.69
N LEU A 109 2.44 -2.11 3.34
CA LEU A 109 2.18 -0.88 2.59
C LEU A 109 2.32 -1.13 1.09
N SER A 110 1.85 -0.20 0.25
CA SER A 110 1.95 -0.31 -1.20
C SER A 110 2.52 0.94 -1.83
N THR A 111 3.48 0.73 -2.70
CA THR A 111 4.08 1.75 -3.57
C THR A 111 4.14 1.23 -5.01
N GLY A 112 4.91 1.89 -5.84
CA GLY A 112 5.16 1.47 -7.22
C GLY A 112 6.60 1.76 -7.65
N ILE A 113 6.95 1.22 -8.79
CA ILE A 113 8.24 1.35 -9.47
C ILE A 113 8.76 2.79 -9.55
N LEU A 114 7.85 3.77 -9.54
CA LEU A 114 8.17 5.20 -9.65
C LEU A 114 9.13 5.73 -8.57
N ALA A 115 9.34 5.00 -7.47
CA ALA A 115 10.35 5.32 -6.47
C ALA A 115 11.78 5.05 -6.95
N ASP A 116 11.95 4.06 -7.80
CA ASP A 116 13.26 3.57 -8.27
C ASP A 116 13.48 3.90 -9.76
N ASP A 117 12.41 3.83 -10.57
CA ASP A 117 12.44 4.11 -12.02
C ASP A 117 11.21 4.96 -12.40
N PRO A 118 11.30 6.29 -12.20
CA PRO A 118 10.19 7.20 -12.50
C PRO A 118 10.04 7.44 -14.00
N VAL A 119 8.79 7.68 -14.41
CA VAL A 119 8.47 8.10 -15.78
C VAL A 119 8.01 9.56 -15.83
N ILE A 120 7.84 10.12 -17.03
CA ILE A 120 7.36 11.50 -17.18
C ILE A 120 6.05 11.74 -16.44
N LYS A 121 5.82 12.95 -15.95
CA LYS A 121 4.62 13.39 -15.21
C LYS A 121 4.45 12.76 -13.81
N THR A 122 5.44 12.09 -13.26
CA THR A 122 5.30 11.34 -11.99
C THR A 122 6.12 11.86 -10.82
N THR A 123 6.64 13.08 -10.88
CA THR A 123 7.50 13.64 -9.81
C THR A 123 6.85 13.60 -8.42
N SER A 124 5.57 13.94 -8.31
CA SER A 124 4.82 13.85 -7.04
C SER A 124 4.70 12.39 -6.56
N ALA A 125 4.36 11.46 -7.45
CA ALA A 125 4.21 10.05 -7.12
C ALA A 125 5.56 9.40 -6.76
N ALA A 126 6.63 9.71 -7.49
CA ALA A 126 7.98 9.24 -7.21
C ALA A 126 8.45 9.68 -5.81
N MET A 127 8.26 10.96 -5.48
CA MET A 127 8.62 11.52 -4.18
C MET A 127 7.95 10.79 -3.01
N VAL A 128 6.63 10.57 -3.07
CA VAL A 128 5.91 9.92 -1.97
C VAL A 128 6.19 8.43 -1.88
N ASN A 129 6.38 7.74 -3.00
CA ASN A 129 6.77 6.33 -3.02
C ASN A 129 8.17 6.15 -2.40
N GLY A 130 9.14 7.00 -2.76
CA GLY A 130 10.48 7.00 -2.16
C GLY A 130 10.45 7.30 -0.65
N GLY A 131 9.58 8.24 -0.23
CA GLY A 131 9.35 8.53 1.18
C GLY A 131 8.87 7.31 1.97
N ILE A 132 7.93 6.53 1.41
CA ILE A 132 7.46 5.28 2.05
C ILE A 132 8.57 4.24 2.12
N HIS A 133 9.41 4.09 1.08
CA HIS A 133 10.54 3.16 1.09
C HIS A 133 11.51 3.47 2.24
N SER A 134 11.84 4.74 2.44
CA SER A 134 12.71 5.17 3.54
C SER A 134 12.03 5.00 4.91
N PHE A 135 10.74 5.34 5.01
CA PHE A 135 9.95 5.17 6.23
C PHE A 135 9.91 3.70 6.68
N VAL A 136 9.62 2.77 5.77
CA VAL A 136 9.52 1.33 6.11
C VAL A 136 10.83 0.78 6.65
N LYS A 137 11.96 1.14 6.07
CA LYS A 137 13.29 0.74 6.56
C LYS A 137 13.56 1.25 7.98
N ALA A 138 13.20 2.51 8.24
CA ALA A 138 13.44 3.13 9.54
C ALA A 138 12.49 2.58 10.61
N VAL A 139 11.18 2.56 10.33
CA VAL A 139 10.19 2.12 11.32
C VAL A 139 10.34 0.65 11.71
N ALA A 140 10.80 -0.20 10.80
CA ALA A 140 11.04 -1.62 11.07
C ALA A 140 12.05 -1.86 12.19
N LEU A 141 13.00 -0.94 12.40
CA LEU A 141 13.99 -1.01 13.48
C LEU A 141 13.37 -0.77 14.87
N GLU A 142 12.20 -0.15 14.93
CA GLU A 142 11.50 0.24 16.16
C GLU A 142 10.31 -0.70 16.48
N MET A 143 10.06 -1.71 15.64
CA MET A 143 8.93 -2.61 15.86
C MET A 143 9.16 -3.55 17.03
N LEU A 144 8.14 -3.64 17.89
CA LEU A 144 8.12 -4.51 19.06
C LEU A 144 7.20 -5.72 18.85
N LYS A 145 7.20 -6.67 19.76
CA LYS A 145 6.33 -7.86 19.79
C LYS A 145 6.40 -8.72 18.52
N GLY A 146 7.51 -8.67 17.78
CA GLY A 146 7.64 -9.42 16.53
C GLY A 146 6.79 -8.87 15.37
N ILE A 147 6.20 -7.67 15.50
CA ILE A 147 5.44 -7.02 14.43
C ILE A 147 6.40 -6.65 13.30
N ARG A 148 5.94 -6.81 12.07
CA ARG A 148 6.72 -6.53 10.85
C ARG A 148 6.02 -5.48 10.00
N VAL A 149 6.80 -4.57 9.44
CA VAL A 149 6.31 -3.55 8.50
C VAL A 149 7.10 -3.66 7.21
N ASN A 150 6.42 -3.95 6.11
CA ASN A 150 7.02 -4.06 4.79
C ASN A 150 6.26 -3.23 3.77
N VAL A 151 6.84 -3.03 2.59
CA VAL A 151 6.16 -2.41 1.46
C VAL A 151 6.30 -3.26 0.21
N VAL A 152 5.20 -3.46 -0.50
CA VAL A 152 5.18 -4.03 -1.85
C VAL A 152 5.29 -2.87 -2.84
N SER A 153 6.30 -2.92 -3.70
CA SER A 153 6.56 -1.95 -4.75
C SER A 153 6.35 -2.64 -6.11
N LEU A 154 5.25 -2.31 -6.78
CA LEU A 154 4.87 -2.95 -8.04
C LEU A 154 5.27 -2.11 -9.24
N GLY A 155 5.69 -2.78 -10.30
CA GLY A 155 5.64 -2.26 -11.65
C GLY A 155 4.20 -2.10 -12.12
N MET A 156 4.04 -1.82 -13.39
CA MET A 156 2.72 -1.75 -13.99
C MET A 156 2.11 -3.15 -14.11
N VAL A 157 1.03 -3.40 -13.38
CA VAL A 157 0.33 -4.70 -13.46
C VAL A 157 -0.38 -4.86 -14.80
N GLU A 158 -0.51 -6.11 -15.27
CA GLU A 158 -1.12 -6.44 -16.56
C GLU A 158 -2.51 -5.85 -16.74
N ASP A 159 -3.33 -5.81 -15.70
CA ASP A 159 -4.69 -5.24 -15.72
C ASP A 159 -4.72 -3.72 -15.93
N ALA A 160 -3.61 -3.03 -15.70
CA ALA A 160 -3.47 -1.60 -15.92
C ALA A 160 -2.63 -1.26 -17.18
N TYR A 161 -2.07 -2.26 -17.85
CA TYR A 161 -1.11 -2.10 -18.94
C TYR A 161 -1.65 -1.22 -20.06
N GLU A 162 -2.80 -1.55 -20.62
CA GLU A 162 -3.39 -0.81 -21.75
C GLU A 162 -3.61 0.69 -21.46
N LYS A 163 -3.88 1.02 -20.20
CA LYS A 163 -4.11 2.41 -19.78
C LYS A 163 -2.84 3.23 -19.66
N TYR A 164 -1.72 2.60 -19.31
CA TYR A 164 -0.50 3.31 -18.92
C TYR A 164 0.74 2.99 -19.76
N LYS A 165 0.68 2.00 -20.67
CA LYS A 165 1.84 1.51 -21.44
C LYS A 165 2.65 2.61 -22.14
N GLU A 166 1.98 3.67 -22.62
CA GLU A 166 2.66 4.79 -23.30
C GLU A 166 3.59 5.59 -22.40
N TYR A 167 3.35 5.56 -21.08
CA TYR A 167 4.22 6.19 -20.08
C TYR A 167 5.42 5.31 -19.69
N PHE A 168 5.37 4.01 -19.99
CA PHE A 168 6.35 3.03 -19.58
C PHE A 168 7.03 2.33 -20.77
N PRO A 169 7.73 3.09 -21.66
CA PRO A 169 8.40 2.48 -22.80
C PRO A 169 9.49 1.51 -22.33
N GLY A 170 9.47 0.27 -22.87
CA GLY A 170 10.44 -0.75 -22.52
C GLY A 170 10.18 -1.53 -21.24
N HIS A 171 9.11 -1.23 -20.50
CA HIS A 171 8.71 -2.01 -19.33
C HIS A 171 7.75 -3.14 -19.72
N ASN A 172 7.93 -4.29 -19.10
CA ASN A 172 6.98 -5.39 -19.19
C ASN A 172 5.89 -5.27 -18.12
N PRO A 173 4.65 -5.67 -18.41
CA PRO A 173 3.62 -5.73 -17.39
C PRO A 173 3.91 -6.80 -16.35
N VAL A 174 3.64 -6.51 -15.10
CA VAL A 174 3.73 -7.46 -13.99
C VAL A 174 2.50 -8.37 -14.01
N PRO A 175 2.67 -9.71 -14.14
CA PRO A 175 1.57 -10.64 -13.97
C PRO A 175 0.92 -10.51 -12.60
N MET A 176 -0.42 -10.48 -12.53
CA MET A 176 -1.16 -10.31 -11.26
C MET A 176 -0.76 -11.37 -10.23
N LYS A 177 -0.47 -12.59 -10.65
CA LYS A 177 0.03 -13.66 -9.78
C LYS A 177 1.33 -13.27 -9.06
N LYS A 178 2.27 -12.60 -9.74
CA LYS A 178 3.51 -12.12 -9.10
C LYS A 178 3.21 -11.01 -8.07
N ALA A 179 2.28 -10.11 -8.39
CA ALA A 179 1.82 -9.08 -7.45
C ALA A 179 1.23 -9.71 -6.19
N ILE A 180 0.29 -10.65 -6.32
CA ILE A 180 -0.30 -11.40 -5.19
C ILE A 180 0.79 -12.07 -4.34
N ASN A 181 1.74 -12.77 -4.95
CA ASN A 181 2.84 -13.44 -4.25
C ASN A 181 3.68 -12.47 -3.40
N ALA A 182 3.86 -11.23 -3.85
CA ALA A 182 4.57 -10.21 -3.07
C ALA A 182 3.81 -9.84 -1.78
N TYR A 183 2.49 -9.69 -1.85
CA TYR A 183 1.67 -9.48 -0.65
C TYR A 183 1.69 -10.71 0.26
N VAL A 184 1.61 -11.90 -0.28
CA VAL A 184 1.75 -13.15 0.49
C VAL A 184 3.09 -13.23 1.22
N ARG A 185 4.19 -12.90 0.51
CA ARG A 185 5.54 -12.82 1.11
C ARG A 185 5.60 -11.83 2.26
N SER A 186 5.00 -10.66 2.11
CA SER A 186 4.96 -9.64 3.17
C SER A 186 4.14 -10.09 4.38
N VAL A 187 2.94 -10.65 4.16
CA VAL A 187 2.02 -11.05 5.23
C VAL A 187 2.47 -12.32 5.94
N LYS A 188 2.82 -13.38 5.20
CA LYS A 188 3.14 -14.71 5.75
C LYS A 188 4.65 -14.96 5.96
N GLY A 189 5.53 -14.15 5.33
CA GLY A 189 6.99 -14.28 5.44
C GLY A 189 7.53 -13.73 6.77
N LYS A 190 8.86 -13.76 6.91
CA LYS A 190 9.57 -13.31 8.13
C LYS A 190 10.33 -12.00 7.96
N GLY A 191 10.36 -11.44 6.76
CA GLY A 191 11.02 -10.17 6.46
C GLY A 191 10.40 -9.00 7.22
N ASN A 192 11.23 -8.05 7.65
CA ASN A 192 10.84 -6.81 8.29
C ASN A 192 11.67 -5.67 7.70
N GLY A 193 11.03 -4.57 7.35
CA GLY A 193 11.70 -3.44 6.66
C GLY A 193 11.97 -3.67 5.17
N GLU A 194 11.38 -4.72 4.58
CA GLU A 194 11.62 -5.05 3.17
C GLU A 194 10.85 -4.13 2.22
N ILE A 195 11.53 -3.76 1.14
CA ILE A 195 10.90 -3.24 -0.07
C ILE A 195 10.84 -4.40 -1.05
N ILE A 196 9.66 -5.02 -1.16
CA ILE A 196 9.43 -6.18 -2.02
C ILE A 196 9.12 -5.66 -3.43
N ARG A 197 10.16 -5.62 -4.27
CA ARG A 197 10.07 -5.13 -5.65
C ARG A 197 9.60 -6.21 -6.58
N VAL A 198 8.59 -5.90 -7.39
CA VAL A 198 8.09 -6.76 -8.48
C VAL A 198 7.85 -5.85 -9.67
N TYR A 199 8.84 -5.73 -10.56
CA TYR A 199 8.81 -4.78 -11.66
C TYR A 199 8.60 -5.45 -13.03
N GLU A 200 8.76 -6.79 -13.09
CA GLU A 200 8.55 -7.63 -14.28
C GLU A 200 7.84 -8.94 -13.92
#